data_adcb74e3e650936beddbd5839ba8463e
#
_entry.id   adcb74e3e650936beddbd5839ba8463e
#
_cell.length_a   1.000
_cell.length_b   1.000
_cell.length_c   1.000
_cell.angle_alpha   90.00
_cell.angle_beta   90.00
_cell.angle_gamma   90.00
#
_symmetry.space_group_name_H-M   'P 1'
#
loop_
_entity.id
_entity.type
_entity.pdbx_description
1 polymer ?
#
loop_
_entity_poly.entity_id
_entity_poly.type
_entity_poly.pdbx_seq_one_letter_code
_entity_poly.pdbx_strand_id
1 'polypeptide(L)'
;MLYFAASVVGWLTLAAAQTRTVWDGVYTDAQAERGRASYRQSCVGCHRDDLRGDNTAPSLVGESFTFLWGDMEIGELSARIQKLMPPERPGSLPAQTYIDIIAFILQKNAFPSGDLELNTDTAARAILITPKRP
;
A
#
# COMPACT_ATOMS: atom_id res chain seq x y z
N MET A 1 37.63 -48.50 -25.92
CA MET A 1 37.53 -47.23 -25.23
C MET A 1 36.10 -46.75 -25.32
N LEU A 2 35.31 -46.93 -24.24
CA LEU A 2 33.93 -46.43 -24.18
C LEU A 2 33.92 -45.08 -23.46
N TYR A 3 33.44 -44.03 -24.17
CA TYR A 3 33.21 -42.72 -23.59
C TYR A 3 31.80 -42.67 -22.97
N PHE A 4 31.71 -42.58 -21.65
CA PHE A 4 30.47 -42.26 -20.96
C PHE A 4 30.27 -40.75 -21.02
N ALA A 5 29.25 -40.31 -21.77
CA ALA A 5 28.78 -38.93 -21.74
C ALA A 5 27.87 -38.75 -20.54
N ALA A 6 28.33 -38.03 -19.52
CA ALA A 6 27.50 -37.64 -18.38
C ALA A 6 26.61 -36.47 -18.78
N SER A 7 25.30 -36.73 -18.94
CA SER A 7 24.30 -35.68 -19.15
C SER A 7 24.00 -34.99 -17.83
N VAL A 8 24.44 -33.73 -17.69
CA VAL A 8 24.09 -32.86 -16.57
C VAL A 8 22.70 -32.28 -16.87
N VAL A 9 21.66 -32.86 -16.23
CA VAL A 9 20.32 -32.30 -16.24
C VAL A 9 20.28 -31.14 -15.26
N GLY A 10 20.37 -29.91 -15.78
CA GLY A 10 20.22 -28.69 -14.98
C GLY A 10 18.77 -28.53 -14.53
N TRP A 11 18.54 -28.57 -13.23
CA TRP A 11 17.25 -28.24 -12.62
C TRP A 11 17.08 -26.74 -12.63
N LEU A 12 16.27 -26.21 -13.55
CA LEU A 12 15.78 -24.83 -13.52
C LEU A 12 14.73 -24.74 -12.41
N THR A 13 15.11 -24.27 -11.24
CA THR A 13 14.16 -23.89 -10.20
C THR A 13 13.46 -22.61 -10.62
N LEU A 14 12.20 -22.70 -11.07
CA LEU A 14 11.32 -21.52 -11.18
C LEU A 14 11.11 -21.00 -9.75
N ALA A 15 11.77 -19.88 -9.39
CA ALA A 15 11.43 -19.13 -8.20
C ALA A 15 10.03 -18.52 -8.44
N ALA A 16 9.02 -19.04 -7.77
CA ALA A 16 7.70 -18.42 -7.75
C ALA A 16 7.84 -17.01 -7.18
N ALA A 17 7.43 -15.99 -7.93
CA ALA A 17 7.41 -14.62 -7.44
C ALA A 17 6.44 -14.55 -6.25
N GLN A 18 6.96 -14.32 -5.06
CA GLN A 18 6.13 -14.18 -3.87
C GLN A 18 5.31 -12.89 -3.98
N THR A 19 4.01 -13.00 -3.81
CA THR A 19 3.11 -11.84 -3.75
C THR A 19 3.45 -11.01 -2.53
N ARG A 20 3.80 -9.75 -2.73
CA ARG A 20 4.08 -8.81 -1.64
C ARG A 20 2.78 -8.38 -0.97
N THR A 21 2.85 -8.17 0.34
CA THR A 21 1.73 -7.68 1.14
C THR A 21 2.13 -6.44 1.94
N VAL A 22 1.18 -5.77 2.52
CA VAL A 22 1.44 -4.63 3.43
C VAL A 22 2.24 -5.02 4.67
N TRP A 23 2.41 -6.30 4.96
CA TRP A 23 3.23 -6.82 6.06
C TRP A 23 4.73 -6.90 5.74
N ASP A 24 5.11 -6.65 4.50
CA ASP A 24 6.51 -6.75 4.04
C ASP A 24 7.27 -5.42 4.15
N GLY A 25 6.79 -4.49 4.98
CA GLY A 25 7.46 -3.20 5.19
C GLY A 25 7.57 -2.39 3.90
N VAL A 26 6.43 -2.06 3.30
CA VAL A 26 6.35 -1.47 1.95
C VAL A 26 6.46 0.05 1.92
N TYR A 27 6.60 0.71 3.06
CA TYR A 27 6.77 2.16 3.22
C TYR A 27 7.79 2.45 4.33
N THR A 28 8.32 3.67 4.40
CA THR A 28 9.20 4.11 5.50
C THR A 28 8.46 5.00 6.50
N ASP A 29 8.95 5.07 7.75
CA ASP A 29 8.38 5.98 8.75
C ASP A 29 8.48 7.45 8.32
N ALA A 30 9.56 7.84 7.66
CA ALA A 30 9.72 9.19 7.11
C ALA A 30 8.64 9.48 6.05
N GLN A 31 8.30 8.50 5.22
CA GLN A 31 7.23 8.63 4.24
C GLN A 31 5.86 8.78 4.91
N ALA A 32 5.57 7.97 5.92
CA ALA A 32 4.31 8.08 6.68
C ALA A 32 4.17 9.44 7.37
N GLU A 33 5.27 10.02 7.85
CA GLU A 33 5.25 11.36 8.45
C GLU A 33 4.95 12.47 7.42
N ARG A 34 5.51 12.40 6.20
CA ARG A 34 5.11 13.29 5.11
C ARG A 34 3.63 13.13 4.76
N GLY A 35 3.17 11.88 4.71
CA GLY A 35 1.77 11.55 4.49
C GLY A 35 0.86 12.12 5.58
N ARG A 36 1.26 12.06 6.85
CA ARG A 36 0.55 12.67 7.97
C ARG A 36 0.38 14.18 7.79
N ALA A 37 1.44 14.87 7.39
CA ALA A 37 1.39 16.31 7.15
C ALA A 37 0.40 16.66 6.02
N SER A 38 0.43 15.92 4.92
CA SER A 38 -0.47 16.11 3.78
C SER A 38 -1.92 15.72 4.10
N TYR A 39 -2.12 14.66 4.88
CA TYR A 39 -3.43 14.23 5.38
C TYR A 39 -4.11 15.35 6.19
N ARG A 40 -3.37 15.98 7.11
CA ARG A 40 -3.88 17.09 7.91
C ARG A 40 -4.31 18.30 7.08
N GLN A 41 -3.69 18.52 5.94
CA GLN A 41 -4.03 19.63 5.06
C GLN A 41 -5.25 19.35 4.19
N SER A 42 -5.46 18.10 3.78
CA SER A 42 -6.39 17.78 2.69
C SER A 42 -7.48 16.75 3.03
N CYS A 43 -7.38 16.04 4.14
CA CYS A 43 -8.25 14.90 4.45
C CYS A 43 -8.93 14.97 5.81
N VAL A 44 -8.30 15.63 6.77
CA VAL A 44 -8.73 15.66 8.19
C VAL A 44 -10.13 16.24 8.37
N GLY A 45 -10.55 17.19 7.52
CA GLY A 45 -11.85 17.84 7.62
C GLY A 45 -13.03 16.87 7.60
N CYS A 46 -12.91 15.80 6.83
CA CYS A 46 -13.94 14.75 6.71
C CYS A 46 -13.53 13.46 7.44
N HIS A 47 -12.30 13.02 7.30
CA HIS A 47 -11.84 11.74 7.88
C HIS A 47 -11.38 11.83 9.34
N ARG A 48 -11.32 13.05 9.93
CA ARG A 48 -10.92 13.32 11.32
C ARG A 48 -9.43 13.03 11.60
N ASP A 49 -8.92 13.55 12.72
CA ASP A 49 -7.53 13.34 13.15
C ASP A 49 -7.23 11.88 13.51
N ASP A 50 -8.23 11.16 14.00
CA ASP A 50 -8.14 9.75 14.36
C ASP A 50 -8.40 8.79 13.19
N LEU A 51 -8.63 9.31 11.99
CA LEU A 51 -8.97 8.58 10.76
C LEU A 51 -10.28 7.77 10.83
N ARG A 52 -11.12 7.99 11.84
CA ARG A 52 -12.37 7.22 12.03
C ARG A 52 -13.52 7.73 11.19
N GLY A 53 -13.34 8.90 10.58
CA GLY A 53 -14.39 9.51 9.76
C GLY A 53 -15.62 9.91 10.56
N ASP A 54 -16.70 10.05 9.87
CA ASP A 54 -18.02 10.35 10.41
C ASP A 54 -19.13 9.86 9.44
N ASN A 55 -20.35 10.40 9.59
CA ASN A 55 -21.47 10.02 8.70
C ASN A 55 -21.26 10.39 7.22
N THR A 56 -20.30 11.27 6.92
CA THR A 56 -20.03 11.76 5.55
C THR A 56 -18.81 11.09 4.91
N ALA A 57 -17.88 10.58 5.73
CA ALA A 57 -16.63 9.97 5.27
C ALA A 57 -16.34 8.66 6.04
N PRO A 58 -16.00 7.58 5.34
CA PRO A 58 -15.73 6.30 5.97
C PRO A 58 -14.48 6.36 6.85
N SER A 59 -14.42 5.46 7.84
CA SER A 59 -13.20 5.22 8.60
C SER A 59 -12.11 4.67 7.69
N LEU A 60 -10.89 5.19 7.86
CA LEU A 60 -9.68 4.74 7.16
C LEU A 60 -8.82 3.81 8.03
N VAL A 61 -9.34 3.37 9.18
CA VAL A 61 -8.63 2.51 10.13
C VAL A 61 -9.52 1.39 10.67
N GLY A 62 -8.87 0.35 11.16
CA GLY A 62 -9.50 -0.79 11.83
C GLY A 62 -10.34 -1.67 10.90
N GLU A 63 -11.39 -2.25 11.47
CA GLU A 63 -12.25 -3.20 10.74
C GLU A 63 -12.91 -2.61 9.49
N SER A 64 -13.31 -1.34 9.55
CA SER A 64 -13.91 -0.66 8.38
C SER A 64 -12.91 -0.55 7.23
N PHE A 65 -11.62 -0.25 7.52
CA PHE A 65 -10.59 -0.20 6.51
C PHE A 65 -10.35 -1.59 5.91
N THR A 66 -10.19 -2.60 6.74
CA THR A 66 -9.95 -3.98 6.27
C THR A 66 -11.15 -4.59 5.57
N PHE A 67 -12.37 -4.21 5.94
CA PHE A 67 -13.59 -4.64 5.24
C PHE A 67 -13.65 -4.07 3.81
N LEU A 68 -13.28 -2.79 3.63
CA LEU A 68 -13.35 -2.14 2.32
C LEU A 68 -12.16 -2.48 1.41
N TRP A 69 -10.97 -2.70 1.98
CA TRP A 69 -9.71 -2.78 1.25
C TRP A 69 -8.95 -4.09 1.44
N GLY A 70 -9.42 -4.96 2.33
CA GLY A 70 -8.82 -6.28 2.51
C GLY A 70 -8.86 -7.09 1.21
N ASP A 71 -7.75 -7.77 0.90
CA ASP A 71 -7.51 -8.55 -0.30
C ASP A 71 -7.49 -7.74 -1.62
N MET A 72 -7.49 -6.40 -1.53
CA MET A 72 -7.28 -5.49 -2.66
C MET A 72 -5.83 -5.03 -2.74
N GLU A 73 -5.43 -4.55 -3.91
CA GLU A 73 -4.08 -4.03 -4.13
C GLU A 73 -3.97 -2.54 -3.70
N ILE A 74 -2.78 -2.15 -3.21
CA ILE A 74 -2.50 -0.72 -2.93
C ILE A 74 -2.72 0.14 -4.19
N GLY A 75 -2.45 -0.41 -5.38
CA GLY A 75 -2.70 0.28 -6.64
C GLY A 75 -4.17 0.66 -6.84
N GLU A 76 -5.10 -0.20 -6.46
CA GLU A 76 -6.54 0.07 -6.53
C GLU A 76 -6.96 1.15 -5.52
N LEU A 77 -6.46 1.05 -4.29
CA LEU A 77 -6.66 2.09 -3.27
C LEU A 77 -6.14 3.44 -3.74
N SER A 78 -4.91 3.48 -4.28
CA SER A 78 -4.30 4.69 -4.83
C SER A 78 -5.13 5.31 -5.95
N ALA A 79 -5.55 4.51 -6.92
CA ALA A 79 -6.36 4.97 -8.04
C ALA A 79 -7.71 5.54 -7.56
N ARG A 80 -8.34 4.90 -6.59
CA ARG A 80 -9.61 5.37 -6.04
C ARG A 80 -9.46 6.68 -5.27
N ILE A 81 -8.44 6.81 -4.43
CA ILE A 81 -8.17 8.05 -3.69
C ILE A 81 -7.90 9.20 -4.67
N GLN A 82 -7.06 9.00 -5.65
CA GLN A 82 -6.77 10.04 -6.66
C GLN A 82 -8.02 10.46 -7.44
N LYS A 83 -8.89 9.52 -7.77
CA LYS A 83 -10.10 9.79 -8.54
C LYS A 83 -11.17 10.53 -7.75
N LEU A 84 -11.24 10.37 -6.42
CA LEU A 84 -12.37 10.82 -5.61
C LEU A 84 -11.98 11.87 -4.56
N MET A 85 -10.69 12.02 -4.22
CA MET A 85 -10.24 12.82 -3.07
C MET A 85 -9.20 13.88 -3.47
N PRO A 86 -9.21 15.02 -2.78
CA PRO A 86 -10.26 15.56 -1.91
C PRO A 86 -11.55 15.82 -2.72
N PRO A 87 -12.76 15.62 -2.16
CA PRO A 87 -13.99 15.65 -2.96
C PRO A 87 -14.26 17.00 -3.63
N GLU A 88 -13.78 18.11 -3.07
CA GLU A 88 -13.89 19.44 -3.66
C GLU A 88 -12.97 19.64 -4.87
N ARG A 89 -11.87 18.87 -4.95
CA ARG A 89 -10.86 18.95 -6.01
C ARG A 89 -10.20 17.58 -6.24
N PRO A 90 -10.93 16.60 -6.78
CA PRO A 90 -10.38 15.26 -7.05
C PRO A 90 -9.12 15.32 -7.94
N GLY A 91 -8.10 14.55 -7.58
CA GLY A 91 -6.85 14.47 -8.34
C GLY A 91 -5.94 15.70 -8.25
N SER A 92 -6.23 16.64 -7.34
CA SER A 92 -5.50 17.92 -7.25
C SER A 92 -4.13 17.83 -6.58
N LEU A 93 -3.83 16.76 -5.86
CA LEU A 93 -2.53 16.59 -5.23
C LEU A 93 -1.54 15.90 -6.19
N PRO A 94 -0.23 16.14 -6.03
CA PRO A 94 0.78 15.35 -6.74
C PRO A 94 0.62 13.85 -6.48
N ALA A 95 0.90 13.02 -7.47
CA ALA A 95 0.74 11.56 -7.36
C ALA A 95 1.49 10.97 -6.16
N GLN A 96 2.73 11.41 -5.91
CA GLN A 96 3.50 10.95 -4.76
C GLN A 96 2.88 11.37 -3.43
N THR A 97 2.21 12.51 -3.36
CA THR A 97 1.51 12.95 -2.12
C THR A 97 0.38 11.98 -1.74
N TYR A 98 -0.37 11.46 -2.70
CA TYR A 98 -1.36 10.41 -2.43
C TYR A 98 -0.73 9.13 -1.90
N ILE A 99 0.43 8.75 -2.45
CA ILE A 99 1.19 7.57 -1.98
C ILE A 99 1.71 7.78 -0.56
N ASP A 100 2.22 8.95 -0.24
CA ASP A 100 2.66 9.29 1.12
C ASP A 100 1.48 9.25 2.12
N ILE A 101 0.31 9.75 1.72
CA ILE A 101 -0.92 9.64 2.53
C ILE A 101 -1.31 8.16 2.75
N ILE A 102 -1.19 7.31 1.74
CA ILE A 102 -1.42 5.86 1.89
C ILE A 102 -0.44 5.27 2.89
N ALA A 103 0.85 5.61 2.84
CA ALA A 103 1.84 5.16 3.82
C ALA A 103 1.42 5.53 5.25
N PHE A 104 0.92 6.74 5.47
CA PHE A 104 0.37 7.15 6.77
C PHE A 104 -0.85 6.33 7.17
N ILE A 105 -1.80 6.07 6.28
CA ILE A 105 -2.96 5.21 6.55
C ILE A 105 -2.51 3.79 6.93
N LEU A 106 -1.55 3.21 6.21
CA LEU A 106 -0.99 1.90 6.54
C LEU A 106 -0.36 1.90 7.95
N GLN A 107 0.41 2.93 8.29
CA GLN A 107 0.99 3.08 9.63
C GLN A 107 -0.10 3.14 10.71
N LYS A 108 -1.18 3.88 10.49
CA LYS A 108 -2.31 3.99 11.43
C LYS A 108 -3.10 2.69 11.57
N ASN A 109 -3.00 1.78 10.61
CA ASN A 109 -3.52 0.42 10.67
C ASN A 109 -2.49 -0.61 11.21
N ALA A 110 -1.38 -0.14 11.80
CA ALA A 110 -0.34 -0.95 12.43
C ALA A 110 0.39 -1.92 11.46
N PHE A 111 0.36 -1.66 10.15
CA PHE A 111 1.24 -2.37 9.22
C PHE A 111 2.68 -1.90 9.42
N PRO A 112 3.69 -2.77 9.33
CA PRO A 112 5.07 -2.42 9.62
C PRO A 112 5.66 -1.48 8.55
N SER A 113 6.49 -0.55 8.97
CA SER A 113 7.41 0.17 8.09
C SER A 113 8.60 -0.69 7.68
N GLY A 114 9.29 -0.28 6.63
CA GLY A 114 10.50 -0.92 6.12
C GLY A 114 11.53 0.12 5.67
N ASP A 115 12.49 -0.32 4.86
CA ASP A 115 13.63 0.50 4.44
C ASP A 115 13.41 1.20 3.09
N LEU A 116 12.39 0.82 2.35
CA LEU A 116 12.09 1.35 1.02
C LEU A 116 10.76 2.11 1.02
N GLU A 117 10.75 3.26 0.36
CA GLU A 117 9.54 4.03 0.18
C GLU A 117 8.59 3.38 -0.84
N LEU A 118 7.32 3.43 -0.52
CA LEU A 118 6.25 3.18 -1.48
C LEU A 118 6.25 4.33 -2.51
N ASN A 119 6.24 3.98 -3.79
CA ASN A 119 6.17 4.96 -4.87
C ASN A 119 5.08 4.57 -5.88
N THR A 120 4.85 5.41 -6.88
CA THR A 120 3.82 5.17 -7.89
C THR A 120 4.01 3.84 -8.61
N ASP A 121 5.26 3.44 -8.88
CA ASP A 121 5.56 2.18 -9.56
C ASP A 121 5.35 0.97 -8.65
N THR A 122 5.75 1.07 -7.36
CA THR A 122 5.51 0.00 -6.39
C THR A 122 4.04 -0.11 -6.00
N ALA A 123 3.29 1.00 -5.95
CA ALA A 123 1.85 0.97 -5.74
C ALA A 123 1.09 0.36 -6.94
N ALA A 124 1.63 0.48 -8.14
CA ALA A 124 1.09 -0.18 -9.33
C ALA A 124 1.38 -1.70 -9.37
N ARG A 125 2.39 -2.17 -8.64
CA ARG A 125 2.64 -3.60 -8.47
C ARG A 125 1.67 -4.17 -7.45
N ALA A 126 1.26 -5.42 -7.66
CA ALA A 126 0.35 -6.15 -6.79
C ALA A 126 0.88 -6.30 -5.35
N ILE A 127 0.70 -5.26 -4.53
CA ILE A 127 0.93 -5.30 -3.08
C ILE A 127 -0.43 -5.44 -2.43
N LEU A 128 -0.71 -6.60 -1.84
CA LEU A 128 -2.01 -6.88 -1.26
C LEU A 128 -2.14 -6.27 0.14
N ILE A 129 -3.30 -5.70 0.40
CA ILE A 129 -3.74 -5.27 1.73
C ILE A 129 -4.37 -6.48 2.40
N THR A 130 -3.60 -7.23 3.17
CA THR A 130 -4.11 -8.41 3.88
C THR A 130 -4.40 -8.09 5.33
N PRO A 131 -5.61 -8.42 5.87
CA PRO A 131 -5.97 -8.12 7.25
C PRO A 131 -5.09 -8.82 8.28
N LYS A 132 -4.56 -9.97 7.94
CA LYS A 132 -3.69 -10.79 8.81
C LYS A 132 -2.33 -10.95 8.14
N ARG A 133 -1.31 -11.03 8.98
CA ARG A 133 0.03 -11.43 8.52
C ARG A 133 -0.05 -12.86 7.98
N PRO A 134 0.51 -13.11 6.77
CA PRO A 134 0.62 -14.45 6.20
C PRO A 134 1.45 -15.39 7.07
#